data_427863249681dd64efd93dda51e928b4
#
_entry.id   427863249681dd64efd93dda51e928b4
#
_cell.length_a   1.000
_cell.length_b   1.000
_cell.length_c   1.000
_cell.angle_alpha   90.00
_cell.angle_beta   90.00
_cell.angle_gamma   90.00
#
_symmetry.space_group_name_H-M   'P 1'
#
loop_
_entity.id
_entity.type
_entity.pdbx_description
1 polymer ?
#
loop_
_entity_poly.entity_id
_entity_poly.type
_entity_poly.pdbx_seq_one_letter_code
_entity_poly.pdbx_strand_id
1 'polypeptide(L)'
;MCTGGCAKCLGSTLIPLALFGILANILLFFPGGRVIDNNDHLSEEVWFFGGILGSGVLMIFPALVFLGLRNNDCCGCCGNESCGKRFAMFTSTIFAVIGFLGAGYSFVISAISINRGPKCLMDNSTWGYPFHDGDYLNDEALWSKCLKPEDVVPWNLTLFSILLVVGAIQMLLCVIQVVNGLLGTLCGDCQCCGCCGGDGPV
;
A
#
# COMPACT_ATOMS: atom_id res chain seq x y z
N MET A 1 20.98 14.59 -12.89
CA MET A 1 19.73 14.78 -12.10
C MET A 1 19.19 13.43 -11.64
N CYS A 2 19.90 12.74 -10.72
CA CYS A 2 19.48 11.40 -10.27
C CYS A 2 18.23 11.42 -9.36
N THR A 3 18.04 12.47 -8.57
CA THR A 3 16.93 12.56 -7.59
C THR A 3 15.55 12.59 -8.23
N GLY A 4 15.38 13.35 -9.31
CA GLY A 4 14.10 13.39 -10.05
C GLY A 4 13.77 12.11 -10.82
N GLY A 5 14.78 11.43 -11.38
CA GLY A 5 14.63 10.14 -12.06
C GLY A 5 14.23 9.03 -11.09
N CYS A 6 14.85 8.99 -9.90
CA CYS A 6 14.49 8.05 -8.84
C CYS A 6 13.05 8.26 -8.38
N ALA A 7 12.64 9.50 -8.10
CA ALA A 7 11.27 9.82 -7.69
C ALA A 7 10.24 9.37 -8.74
N LYS A 8 10.53 9.58 -10.04
CA LYS A 8 9.66 9.12 -11.13
C LYS A 8 9.50 7.60 -11.14
N CYS A 9 10.60 6.86 -10.98
CA CYS A 9 10.58 5.40 -10.92
C CYS A 9 9.71 4.93 -9.74
N LEU A 10 9.91 5.52 -8.55
CA LEU A 10 9.12 5.23 -7.36
C LEU A 10 7.63 5.54 -7.59
N GLY A 11 7.30 6.72 -8.12
CA GLY A 11 5.91 7.09 -8.42
C GLY A 11 5.23 6.16 -9.41
N SER A 12 5.93 5.78 -10.49
CA SER A 12 5.39 4.85 -11.49
C SER A 12 5.18 3.44 -10.95
N THR A 13 5.96 3.01 -9.96
CA THR A 13 5.80 1.71 -9.29
C THR A 13 4.67 1.75 -8.26
N LEU A 14 4.49 2.88 -7.56
CA LEU A 14 3.43 3.02 -6.54
C LEU A 14 2.02 2.98 -7.13
N ILE A 15 1.80 3.47 -8.36
CA ILE A 15 0.47 3.47 -8.99
C ILE A 15 -0.10 2.05 -9.15
N PRO A 16 0.57 1.10 -9.82
CA PRO A 16 0.03 -0.25 -9.93
C PRO A 16 -0.13 -0.93 -8.57
N LEU A 17 0.78 -0.70 -7.62
CA LEU A 17 0.64 -1.24 -6.26
C LEU A 17 -0.61 -0.68 -5.55
N ALA A 18 -0.92 0.61 -5.72
CA ALA A 18 -2.12 1.22 -5.18
C ALA A 18 -3.39 0.61 -5.80
N LEU A 19 -3.41 0.39 -7.11
CA LEU A 19 -4.52 -0.26 -7.79
C LEU A 19 -4.71 -1.71 -7.33
N PHE A 20 -3.63 -2.47 -7.15
CA PHE A 20 -3.70 -3.82 -6.58
C PHE A 20 -4.24 -3.82 -5.15
N GLY A 21 -3.85 -2.85 -4.32
CA GLY A 21 -4.37 -2.69 -2.96
C GLY A 21 -5.87 -2.42 -2.94
N ILE A 22 -6.35 -1.52 -3.80
CA ILE A 22 -7.78 -1.22 -3.95
C ILE A 22 -8.54 -2.48 -4.40
N LEU A 23 -8.05 -3.15 -5.46
CA LEU A 23 -8.69 -4.34 -6.02
C LEU A 23 -8.78 -5.47 -4.98
N ALA A 24 -7.68 -5.77 -4.29
CA ALA A 24 -7.65 -6.81 -3.27
C ALA A 24 -8.64 -6.50 -2.13
N ASN A 25 -8.75 -5.24 -1.71
CA ASN A 25 -9.70 -4.86 -0.67
C ASN A 25 -11.16 -4.93 -1.17
N ILE A 26 -11.44 -4.58 -2.43
CA ILE A 26 -12.77 -4.77 -3.02
C ILE A 26 -13.15 -6.26 -3.06
N LEU A 27 -12.21 -7.13 -3.43
CA LEU A 27 -12.45 -8.58 -3.47
C LEU A 27 -12.74 -9.18 -2.10
N LEU A 28 -12.24 -8.57 -1.01
CA LEU A 28 -12.56 -9.00 0.37
C LEU A 28 -14.05 -8.83 0.73
N PHE A 29 -14.78 -7.95 0.04
CA PHE A 29 -16.25 -7.84 0.22
C PHE A 29 -17.02 -8.99 -0.44
N PHE A 30 -16.35 -9.85 -1.22
CA PHE A 30 -16.96 -10.99 -1.90
C PHE A 30 -16.27 -12.30 -1.46
N PRO A 31 -16.42 -12.74 -0.21
CA PRO A 31 -15.74 -13.92 0.28
C PRO A 31 -16.15 -15.17 -0.51
N GLY A 32 -15.13 -15.90 -1.00
CA GLY A 32 -15.33 -17.00 -1.92
C GLY A 32 -15.94 -16.61 -3.28
N GLY A 33 -15.87 -15.31 -3.66
CA GLY A 33 -16.44 -14.79 -4.92
C GLY A 33 -17.98 -14.69 -4.93
N ARG A 34 -18.63 -14.74 -3.77
CA ARG A 34 -20.11 -14.69 -3.62
C ARG A 34 -20.54 -13.39 -2.96
N VAL A 35 -21.71 -12.88 -3.36
CA VAL A 35 -22.35 -11.75 -2.70
C VAL A 35 -23.00 -12.26 -1.41
N ILE A 36 -22.74 -11.57 -0.29
CA ILE A 36 -23.30 -11.91 1.02
C ILE A 36 -24.61 -11.15 1.21
N ASP A 37 -25.66 -11.84 1.67
CA ASP A 37 -26.98 -11.25 1.92
C ASP A 37 -27.00 -10.34 3.17
N ASN A 38 -26.14 -10.59 4.15
CA ASN A 38 -26.05 -9.83 5.40
C ASN A 38 -24.63 -9.34 5.68
N ASN A 39 -24.47 -8.04 5.87
CA ASN A 39 -23.18 -7.40 6.18
C ASN A 39 -22.55 -7.90 7.50
N ASP A 40 -23.34 -8.41 8.44
CA ASP A 40 -22.87 -8.97 9.72
C ASP A 40 -22.05 -10.25 9.56
N HIS A 41 -22.07 -10.88 8.38
CA HIS A 41 -21.33 -12.09 8.06
C HIS A 41 -19.91 -11.79 7.53
N LEU A 42 -19.57 -10.52 7.30
CA LEU A 42 -18.24 -10.09 6.88
C LEU A 42 -17.31 -9.93 8.09
N SER A 43 -16.02 -10.17 7.88
CA SER A 43 -15.01 -9.87 8.90
C SER A 43 -14.94 -8.36 9.15
N GLU A 44 -14.85 -7.95 10.41
CA GLU A 44 -14.82 -6.53 10.81
C GLU A 44 -13.64 -5.78 10.19
N GLU A 45 -12.53 -6.46 9.99
CA GLU A 45 -11.30 -5.92 9.43
C GLU A 45 -11.46 -5.43 7.98
N VAL A 46 -12.40 -6.00 7.22
CA VAL A 46 -12.71 -5.57 5.85
C VAL A 46 -13.26 -4.14 5.84
N TRP A 47 -14.04 -3.76 6.87
CA TRP A 47 -14.65 -2.44 7.01
C TRP A 47 -13.65 -1.33 7.36
N PHE A 48 -12.44 -1.66 7.79
CA PHE A 48 -11.38 -0.68 7.98
C PHE A 48 -10.80 -0.15 6.67
N PHE A 49 -11.20 -0.71 5.53
CA PHE A 49 -10.75 -0.27 4.19
C PHE A 49 -9.23 -0.11 4.07
N GLY A 50 -8.46 -0.95 4.75
CA GLY A 50 -7.00 -0.85 4.79
C GLY A 50 -6.36 -0.78 3.41
N GLY A 51 -6.82 -1.62 2.48
CA GLY A 51 -6.34 -1.62 1.10
C GLY A 51 -6.83 -0.43 0.28
N ILE A 52 -8.09 0.01 0.45
CA ILE A 52 -8.64 1.15 -0.29
C ILE A 52 -8.06 2.47 0.22
N LEU A 53 -8.14 2.73 1.53
CA LEU A 53 -7.68 3.99 2.11
C LEU A 53 -6.16 4.03 2.23
N GLY A 54 -5.56 3.05 2.91
CA GLY A 54 -4.14 3.07 3.26
C GLY A 54 -3.23 2.82 2.06
N SER A 55 -3.36 1.65 1.45
CA SER A 55 -2.53 1.22 0.32
C SER A 55 -2.96 1.82 -1.02
N GLY A 56 -4.21 2.26 -1.15
CA GLY A 56 -4.81 2.80 -2.36
C GLY A 56 -4.82 4.32 -2.39
N VAL A 57 -5.90 4.93 -1.90
CA VAL A 57 -6.16 6.37 -2.06
C VAL A 57 -5.06 7.24 -1.48
N LEU A 58 -4.64 6.97 -0.22
CA LEU A 58 -3.55 7.73 0.40
C LEU A 58 -2.21 7.56 -0.32
N MET A 59 -2.01 6.48 -1.08
CA MET A 59 -0.80 6.23 -1.85
C MET A 59 -0.80 6.91 -3.23
N ILE A 60 -1.97 7.14 -3.83
CA ILE A 60 -2.06 7.82 -5.13
C ILE A 60 -1.49 9.25 -5.07
N PHE A 61 -1.74 9.99 -3.99
CA PHE A 61 -1.23 11.36 -3.82
C PHE A 61 0.30 11.43 -3.85
N PRO A 62 1.05 10.68 -3.00
CA PRO A 62 2.50 10.61 -3.11
C PRO A 62 2.98 10.20 -4.50
N ALA A 63 2.36 9.19 -5.10
CA ALA A 63 2.74 8.71 -6.43
C ALA A 63 2.64 9.80 -7.49
N LEU A 64 1.55 10.58 -7.49
CA LEU A 64 1.37 11.71 -8.41
C LEU A 64 2.37 12.84 -8.15
N VAL A 65 2.65 13.15 -6.87
CA VAL A 65 3.68 14.15 -6.51
C VAL A 65 5.06 13.70 -7.00
N PHE A 66 5.43 12.42 -6.82
CA PHE A 66 6.72 11.89 -7.25
C PHE A 66 6.86 11.93 -8.80
N LEU A 67 5.77 11.67 -9.53
CA LEU A 67 5.74 11.83 -10.99
C LEU A 67 5.85 13.28 -11.44
N GLY A 68 5.20 14.20 -10.71
CA GLY A 68 5.22 15.64 -10.98
C GLY A 68 6.60 16.30 -10.75
N LEU A 69 7.48 15.70 -9.97
CA LEU A 69 8.85 16.21 -9.73
C LEU A 69 9.71 16.30 -11.00
N ARG A 70 9.33 15.64 -12.08
CA ARG A 70 10.01 15.73 -13.36
C ARG A 70 9.79 17.07 -14.08
N ASN A 71 8.59 17.64 -13.97
CA ASN A 71 8.24 18.89 -14.61
C ASN A 71 8.60 20.03 -13.66
N ASN A 72 9.81 20.57 -13.82
CA ASN A 72 10.36 21.64 -12.99
C ASN A 72 9.59 22.96 -13.02
N ASP A 73 8.44 23.00 -13.71
CA ASP A 73 7.65 24.22 -13.96
C ASP A 73 6.53 24.42 -12.93
N CYS A 74 6.41 23.56 -11.89
CA CYS A 74 5.26 23.57 -10.99
C CYS A 74 5.21 24.72 -9.96
N CYS A 75 6.24 25.57 -9.83
CA CYS A 75 6.18 26.74 -8.95
C CYS A 75 6.90 27.94 -9.54
N GLY A 76 6.29 28.58 -10.50
CA GLY A 76 6.68 29.93 -10.98
C GLY A 76 6.57 31.05 -9.93
N CYS A 77 6.29 30.72 -8.66
CA CYS A 77 6.19 31.69 -7.56
C CYS A 77 7.53 32.08 -6.92
N CYS A 78 8.60 31.30 -7.12
CA CYS A 78 9.92 31.63 -6.63
C CYS A 78 10.84 31.86 -7.81
N GLY A 79 11.16 33.10 -8.11
CA GLY A 79 11.98 33.55 -9.25
C GLY A 79 13.44 33.02 -9.29
N ASN A 80 13.72 31.92 -8.63
CA ASN A 80 15.01 31.24 -8.62
C ASN A 80 14.81 29.73 -8.79
N GLU A 81 15.25 29.15 -9.92
CA GLU A 81 15.10 27.73 -10.27
C GLU A 81 15.59 26.79 -9.16
N SER A 82 16.64 27.15 -8.46
CA SER A 82 17.22 26.37 -7.35
C SER A 82 16.29 26.27 -6.14
N CYS A 83 15.55 27.34 -5.83
CA CYS A 83 14.63 27.38 -4.70
C CYS A 83 13.37 26.53 -4.99
N GLY A 84 12.84 26.60 -6.20
CA GLY A 84 11.67 25.82 -6.63
C GLY A 84 11.94 24.32 -6.59
N LYS A 85 13.11 23.88 -7.02
CA LYS A 85 13.54 22.46 -6.98
C LYS A 85 13.64 21.92 -5.55
N ARG A 86 14.24 22.68 -4.65
CA ARG A 86 14.37 22.31 -3.21
C ARG A 86 13.01 22.22 -2.53
N PHE A 87 12.12 23.16 -2.82
CA PHE A 87 10.76 23.17 -2.28
C PHE A 87 9.96 21.96 -2.78
N ALA A 88 10.07 21.62 -4.07
CA ALA A 88 9.43 20.46 -4.63
C ALA A 88 9.93 19.14 -3.99
N MET A 89 11.25 19.01 -3.76
CA MET A 89 11.84 17.88 -3.05
C MET A 89 11.37 17.79 -1.59
N PHE A 90 11.29 18.93 -0.88
CA PHE A 90 10.76 18.97 0.47
C PHE A 90 9.29 18.56 0.53
N THR A 91 8.45 19.06 -0.41
CA THR A 91 7.06 18.66 -0.54
C THR A 91 6.93 17.16 -0.78
N SER A 92 7.75 16.58 -1.66
CA SER A 92 7.73 15.14 -1.91
C SER A 92 8.07 14.31 -0.67
N THR A 93 8.94 14.81 0.19
CA THR A 93 9.27 14.17 1.47
C THR A 93 8.06 14.12 2.39
N ILE A 94 7.29 15.21 2.49
CA ILE A 94 6.06 15.26 3.30
C ILE A 94 5.05 14.23 2.77
N PHE A 95 4.82 14.19 1.45
CA PHE A 95 3.90 13.22 0.86
C PHE A 95 4.40 11.78 1.00
N ALA A 96 5.71 11.55 0.98
CA ALA A 96 6.29 10.23 1.23
C ALA A 96 6.01 9.77 2.68
N VAL A 97 6.06 10.67 3.67
CA VAL A 97 5.69 10.35 5.06
C VAL A 97 4.20 10.00 5.15
N ILE A 98 3.33 10.76 4.49
CA ILE A 98 1.89 10.47 4.45
C ILE A 98 1.64 9.10 3.82
N GLY A 99 2.28 8.80 2.70
CA GLY A 99 2.21 7.50 2.05
C GLY A 99 2.72 6.36 2.93
N PHE A 100 3.81 6.58 3.65
CA PHE A 100 4.34 5.61 4.61
C PHE A 100 3.32 5.28 5.71
N LEU A 101 2.66 6.29 6.28
CA LEU A 101 1.62 6.09 7.30
C LEU A 101 0.41 5.35 6.73
N GLY A 102 -0.02 5.68 5.51
CA GLY A 102 -1.10 4.98 4.82
C GLY A 102 -0.78 3.51 4.55
N ALA A 103 0.40 3.23 4.00
CA ALA A 103 0.86 1.87 3.77
C ALA A 103 1.03 1.08 5.07
N GLY A 104 1.55 1.72 6.13
CA GLY A 104 1.66 1.16 7.47
C GLY A 104 0.30 0.79 8.07
N TYR A 105 -0.70 1.64 7.90
CA TYR A 105 -2.07 1.34 8.29
C TYR A 105 -2.59 0.07 7.59
N SER A 106 -2.46 -0.01 6.26
CA SER A 106 -2.85 -1.21 5.50
C SER A 106 -2.11 -2.46 5.95
N PHE A 107 -0.80 -2.35 6.20
CA PHE A 107 0.05 -3.44 6.68
C PHE A 107 -0.42 -3.96 8.04
N VAL A 108 -0.67 -3.07 9.02
CA VAL A 108 -1.10 -3.44 10.37
C VAL A 108 -2.48 -4.11 10.34
N ILE A 109 -3.45 -3.53 9.60
CA ILE A 109 -4.78 -4.13 9.48
C ILE A 109 -4.69 -5.53 8.85
N SER A 110 -3.89 -5.69 7.80
CA SER A 110 -3.70 -7.00 7.15
C SER A 110 -3.05 -8.02 8.08
N ALA A 111 -2.06 -7.62 8.88
CA ALA A 111 -1.41 -8.49 9.85
C ALA A 111 -2.38 -8.94 10.96
N ILE A 112 -3.19 -8.03 11.48
CA ILE A 112 -4.23 -8.34 12.48
C ILE A 112 -5.26 -9.29 11.89
N SER A 113 -5.71 -9.04 10.65
CA SER A 113 -6.70 -9.87 9.96
C SER A 113 -6.18 -11.29 9.72
N ILE A 114 -4.92 -11.44 9.32
CA ILE A 114 -4.29 -12.76 9.15
C ILE A 114 -4.18 -13.48 10.49
N ASN A 115 -3.82 -12.79 11.57
CA ASN A 115 -3.68 -13.41 12.87
C ASN A 115 -5.03 -13.85 13.46
N ARG A 116 -6.08 -13.03 13.29
CA ARG A 116 -7.43 -13.31 13.81
C ARG A 116 -8.19 -14.34 12.96
N GLY A 117 -7.90 -14.40 11.67
CA GLY A 117 -8.61 -15.23 10.69
C GLY A 117 -9.98 -14.67 10.28
N PRO A 118 -10.65 -15.29 9.30
CA PRO A 118 -11.93 -14.84 8.81
C PRO A 118 -13.09 -15.16 9.74
N LYS A 119 -14.14 -14.32 9.70
CA LYS A 119 -15.43 -14.61 10.32
C LYS A 119 -16.20 -15.61 9.46
N CYS A 120 -16.69 -16.68 10.05
CA CYS A 120 -17.42 -17.72 9.36
C CYS A 120 -18.50 -18.38 10.21
N LEU A 121 -19.36 -19.15 9.56
CA LEU A 121 -20.39 -19.96 10.22
C LEU A 121 -19.74 -21.23 10.77
N MET A 122 -19.86 -21.45 12.08
CA MET A 122 -19.36 -22.64 12.79
C MET A 122 -20.44 -23.72 12.89
N ASP A 123 -20.04 -24.93 13.30
CA ASP A 123 -20.94 -26.10 13.51
C ASP A 123 -22.16 -25.81 14.39
N ASN A 124 -22.03 -24.91 15.36
CA ASN A 124 -23.13 -24.51 16.27
C ASN A 124 -24.14 -23.55 15.62
N SER A 125 -24.09 -23.35 14.31
CA SER A 125 -24.93 -22.37 13.59
C SER A 125 -24.71 -20.92 14.06
N THR A 126 -23.58 -20.61 14.66
CA THR A 126 -23.19 -19.27 15.10
C THR A 126 -22.11 -18.70 14.19
N TRP A 127 -22.22 -17.39 13.90
CA TRP A 127 -21.19 -16.65 13.16
C TRP A 127 -20.14 -16.11 14.13
N GLY A 128 -18.87 -16.38 13.88
CA GLY A 128 -17.79 -15.92 14.74
C GLY A 128 -16.41 -16.17 14.15
N TYR A 129 -15.40 -15.98 14.99
CA TYR A 129 -14.00 -16.20 14.66
C TYR A 129 -13.55 -17.50 15.34
N PRO A 130 -13.43 -18.62 14.60
CA PRO A 130 -13.09 -19.92 15.19
C PRO A 130 -11.59 -20.10 15.46
N PHE A 131 -10.75 -19.17 15.01
CA PHE A 131 -9.30 -19.28 15.09
C PHE A 131 -8.76 -18.42 16.22
N HIS A 132 -7.66 -18.88 16.83
CA HIS A 132 -6.95 -18.17 17.89
C HIS A 132 -5.49 -17.99 17.51
N ASP A 133 -4.99 -16.75 17.56
CA ASP A 133 -3.57 -16.41 17.40
C ASP A 133 -2.88 -17.01 16.16
N GLY A 134 -3.63 -17.18 15.07
CA GLY A 134 -3.09 -17.69 13.80
C GLY A 134 -2.80 -19.18 13.76
N ASP A 135 -3.38 -19.98 14.67
CA ASP A 135 -3.22 -21.45 14.71
C ASP A 135 -3.53 -22.14 13.39
N TYR A 136 -4.54 -21.65 12.66
CA TYR A 136 -4.97 -22.15 11.35
C TYR A 136 -3.93 -21.99 10.23
N LEU A 137 -2.90 -21.17 10.43
CA LEU A 137 -1.83 -20.97 9.43
C LEU A 137 -0.91 -22.18 9.32
N ASN A 138 -0.77 -22.96 10.42
CA ASN A 138 0.07 -24.13 10.48
C ASN A 138 -0.70 -25.45 10.37
N ASP A 139 -2.03 -25.42 10.48
CA ASP A 139 -2.89 -26.59 10.48
C ASP A 139 -4.13 -26.35 9.60
N GLU A 140 -4.07 -26.84 8.35
CA GLU A 140 -5.18 -26.73 7.40
C GLU A 140 -6.41 -27.54 7.83
N ALA A 141 -6.26 -28.54 8.71
CA ALA A 141 -7.39 -29.30 9.23
C ALA A 141 -8.38 -28.41 10.02
N LEU A 142 -7.88 -27.31 10.60
CA LEU A 142 -8.70 -26.33 11.30
C LEU A 142 -9.63 -25.54 10.38
N TRP A 143 -9.34 -25.49 9.08
CA TRP A 143 -10.18 -24.75 8.11
C TRP A 143 -11.57 -25.36 7.98
N SER A 144 -11.73 -26.65 8.28
CA SER A 144 -13.02 -27.35 8.32
C SER A 144 -13.99 -26.80 9.38
N LYS A 145 -13.51 -26.02 10.36
CA LYS A 145 -14.36 -25.33 11.35
C LYS A 145 -15.25 -24.25 10.70
N CYS A 146 -14.86 -23.74 9.52
CA CYS A 146 -15.61 -22.77 8.76
C CYS A 146 -16.49 -23.47 7.71
N LEU A 147 -17.82 -23.53 7.95
CA LEU A 147 -18.77 -24.18 7.06
C LEU A 147 -19.25 -23.26 5.92
N LYS A 148 -19.44 -21.98 6.22
CA LYS A 148 -19.91 -20.98 5.24
C LYS A 148 -19.26 -19.61 5.50
N PRO A 149 -18.94 -18.83 4.42
CA PRO A 149 -18.92 -19.24 3.02
C PRO A 149 -17.86 -20.32 2.71
N GLU A 150 -18.11 -21.10 1.65
CA GLU A 150 -17.09 -22.05 1.17
C GLU A 150 -15.82 -21.28 0.78
N ASP A 151 -14.65 -21.85 1.07
CA ASP A 151 -13.31 -21.28 0.75
C ASP A 151 -13.03 -19.89 1.35
N VAL A 152 -13.78 -19.47 2.38
CA VAL A 152 -13.55 -18.17 3.02
C VAL A 152 -12.16 -18.04 3.62
N VAL A 153 -11.60 -19.12 4.18
CA VAL A 153 -10.27 -19.12 4.82
C VAL A 153 -9.17 -18.85 3.80
N PRO A 154 -8.99 -19.66 2.73
CA PRO A 154 -7.96 -19.38 1.73
C PRO A 154 -8.18 -18.04 1.01
N TRP A 155 -9.44 -17.65 0.78
CA TRP A 155 -9.77 -16.36 0.15
C TRP A 155 -9.28 -15.17 0.97
N ASN A 156 -9.66 -15.10 2.25
CA ASN A 156 -9.22 -14.04 3.16
C ASN A 156 -7.71 -14.05 3.35
N LEU A 157 -7.13 -15.22 3.63
CA LEU A 157 -5.70 -15.37 3.85
C LEU A 157 -4.89 -14.87 2.65
N THR A 158 -5.28 -15.25 1.43
CA THR A 158 -4.60 -14.84 0.19
C THR A 158 -4.69 -13.32 0.00
N LEU A 159 -5.88 -12.72 0.12
CA LEU A 159 -6.07 -11.30 -0.13
C LEU A 159 -5.39 -10.42 0.92
N PHE A 160 -5.49 -10.78 2.21
CA PHE A 160 -4.77 -10.04 3.26
C PHE A 160 -3.25 -10.23 3.18
N SER A 161 -2.77 -11.40 2.73
CA SER A 161 -1.33 -11.60 2.45
C SER A 161 -0.85 -10.71 1.31
N ILE A 162 -1.64 -10.57 0.24
CA ILE A 162 -1.35 -9.63 -0.85
C ILE A 162 -1.29 -8.19 -0.32
N LEU A 163 -2.28 -7.76 0.47
CA LEU A 163 -2.31 -6.42 1.06
C LEU A 163 -1.13 -6.16 1.99
N LEU A 164 -0.72 -7.16 2.76
CA LEU A 164 0.42 -7.09 3.66
C LEU A 164 1.73 -6.89 2.88
N VAL A 165 1.95 -7.70 1.84
CA VAL A 165 3.15 -7.59 0.97
C VAL A 165 3.15 -6.26 0.23
N VAL A 166 2.03 -5.86 -0.36
CA VAL A 166 1.89 -4.56 -1.06
C VAL A 166 2.19 -3.41 -0.10
N GLY A 167 1.61 -3.42 1.10
CA GLY A 167 1.86 -2.41 2.13
C GLY A 167 3.34 -2.33 2.54
N ALA A 168 3.99 -3.48 2.73
CA ALA A 168 5.42 -3.53 3.06
C ALA A 168 6.29 -2.93 1.94
N ILE A 169 6.01 -3.27 0.68
CA ILE A 169 6.74 -2.71 -0.48
C ILE A 169 6.51 -1.20 -0.56
N GLN A 170 5.27 -0.73 -0.41
CA GLN A 170 4.94 0.69 -0.45
C GLN A 170 5.64 1.47 0.67
N MET A 171 5.70 0.95 1.90
CA MET A 171 6.46 1.54 3.00
C MET A 171 7.93 1.69 2.64
N LEU A 172 8.55 0.64 2.09
CA LEU A 172 9.95 0.66 1.67
C LEU A 172 10.21 1.74 0.60
N LEU A 173 9.35 1.82 -0.42
CA LEU A 173 9.46 2.81 -1.48
C LEU A 173 9.31 4.25 -0.93
N CYS A 174 8.40 4.46 0.03
CA CYS A 174 8.24 5.76 0.70
C CYS A 174 9.48 6.12 1.53
N VAL A 175 10.09 5.18 2.25
CA VAL A 175 11.35 5.41 2.99
C VAL A 175 12.47 5.82 2.03
N ILE A 176 12.63 5.12 0.91
CA ILE A 176 13.60 5.47 -0.12
C ILE A 176 13.36 6.90 -0.62
N GLN A 177 12.10 7.28 -0.87
CA GLN A 177 11.78 8.63 -1.30
C GLN A 177 12.04 9.69 -0.21
N VAL A 178 11.81 9.39 1.07
CA VAL A 178 12.15 10.30 2.17
C VAL A 178 13.66 10.58 2.17
N VAL A 179 14.49 9.55 2.08
CA VAL A 179 15.95 9.70 2.01
C VAL A 179 16.35 10.50 0.76
N ASN A 180 15.81 10.13 -0.42
CA ASN A 180 16.08 10.81 -1.68
C ASN A 180 15.67 12.30 -1.63
N GLY A 181 14.49 12.60 -1.07
CA GLY A 181 13.97 13.96 -0.94
C GLY A 181 14.77 14.81 0.05
N LEU A 182 15.22 14.25 1.18
CA LEU A 182 16.09 14.93 2.14
C LEU A 182 17.46 15.25 1.53
N LEU A 183 18.07 14.28 0.84
CA LEU A 183 19.34 14.51 0.13
C LEU A 183 19.19 15.60 -0.93
N GLY A 184 18.11 15.57 -1.72
CA GLY A 184 17.82 16.59 -2.73
C GLY A 184 17.56 17.99 -2.14
N THR A 185 16.99 18.07 -0.94
CA THR A 185 16.75 19.33 -0.24
C THR A 185 18.03 19.92 0.34
N LEU A 186 18.88 19.09 0.95
CA LEU A 186 20.10 19.52 1.65
C LEU A 186 21.28 19.75 0.69
N CYS A 187 21.52 18.79 -0.21
CA CYS A 187 22.73 18.77 -1.08
C CYS A 187 22.50 19.39 -2.46
N GLY A 188 21.26 19.69 -2.84
CA GLY A 188 20.94 20.09 -4.20
C GLY A 188 21.13 18.95 -5.21
N ASP A 189 21.62 19.23 -6.42
CA ASP A 189 21.88 18.23 -7.45
C ASP A 189 23.07 17.31 -7.07
N CYS A 190 22.84 16.24 -6.32
CA CYS A 190 23.84 15.20 -6.12
C CYS A 190 23.97 14.32 -7.36
N GLN A 191 25.09 14.41 -8.02
CA GLN A 191 25.49 13.64 -9.22
C GLN A 191 25.94 12.21 -8.89
N CYS A 192 25.60 11.65 -7.72
CA CYS A 192 26.23 10.48 -7.13
C CYS A 192 25.57 9.12 -7.33
N CYS A 193 24.55 8.95 -8.18
CA CYS A 193 23.99 7.60 -8.44
C CYS A 193 23.99 7.27 -9.93
N GLY A 194 25.00 6.58 -10.39
CA GLY A 194 25.13 6.05 -11.76
C GLY A 194 24.20 4.87 -12.10
N CYS A 195 23.03 4.74 -11.48
CA CYS A 195 22.11 3.61 -11.69
C CYS A 195 20.98 3.85 -12.69
N CYS A 196 20.88 5.05 -13.29
CA CYS A 196 19.92 5.31 -14.37
C CYS A 196 20.67 5.89 -15.58
N GLY A 197 21.62 5.12 -16.11
CA GLY A 197 22.24 5.37 -17.38
C GLY A 197 21.32 4.94 -18.50
N GLY A 198 20.88 5.88 -19.34
CA GLY A 198 20.15 5.55 -20.55
C GLY A 198 19.35 6.67 -21.13
N ASP A 199 19.93 7.87 -21.31
CA ASP A 199 19.51 8.76 -22.39
C ASP A 199 20.77 9.48 -22.88
N GLY A 200 21.31 8.95 -23.97
CA GLY A 200 22.35 9.60 -24.75
C GLY A 200 21.82 10.86 -25.40
N PRO A 201 22.68 11.84 -25.71
CA PRO A 201 22.29 13.05 -26.39
C PRO A 201 21.98 12.76 -27.85
N VAL A 202 20.85 13.27 -28.32
CA VAL A 202 20.58 13.60 -29.70
C VAL A 202 20.50 15.09 -29.79
#